data_53374984e8680a1ead53655d61c6f458
#
_entry.id   53374984e8680a1ead53655d61c6f458
#
_cell.length_a   1.000
_cell.length_b   1.000
_cell.length_c   1.000
_cell.angle_alpha   90.00
_cell.angle_beta   90.00
_cell.angle_gamma   90.00
#
_symmetry.space_group_name_H-M   'P 1'
#
loop_
_entity.id
_entity.type
_entity.pdbx_description
1 polymer ?
#
loop_
_entity_poly.entity_id
_entity_poly.type
_entity_poly.pdbx_seq_one_letter_code
_entity_poly.pdbx_strand_id
1 'polypeptide(L)'
;MTISAALPAAETVIDWSAAVTRAAIHGGIAVGVAIALHFVIFAVATRATRFSASEVDDLVFARLRRPVLFLMVAVAISVAAEGNALIAKAWHIAGRFVEPALFGWVLFTLVKAFAAALEARTAAYEDEMAARSRRTRIAIFSRTAGFVIVFITVALVLFGIPAVRSIGTTLLASAGVISLAFGVAAQPALKSLIAGIQIAITEPIRIGDFVVVEGENGRVEDIRLSYVVIRTADERRVIVPTAKFLDGSFQNWTRAGGGINGSVVLPIKPGHPIQPMREAYEALLAANPDWDKRTGSLQVAEVQVGSVELKLVMSAAGPTALARLRPAMREAMLEWLRENMPHALCDQA
;
A
#
# COMPACT_ATOMS: atom_id res chain seq x y z
N MET A 1 6.40 -45.12 -77.91
CA MET A 1 5.51 -44.15 -77.27
C MET A 1 4.81 -44.90 -76.12
N THR A 2 5.44 -44.95 -74.96
CA THR A 2 4.97 -45.66 -73.77
C THR A 2 4.45 -44.65 -72.78
N ILE A 3 3.12 -44.61 -72.62
CA ILE A 3 2.45 -43.76 -71.64
C ILE A 3 2.57 -44.49 -70.29
N SER A 4 3.46 -44.00 -69.45
CA SER A 4 3.52 -44.36 -68.05
C SER A 4 2.36 -43.72 -67.30
N ALA A 5 1.33 -44.47 -67.01
CA ALA A 5 0.28 -44.03 -66.10
C ALA A 5 0.82 -44.05 -64.69
N ALA A 6 1.04 -42.82 -64.14
CA ALA A 6 1.33 -42.62 -62.74
C ALA A 6 0.08 -43.03 -61.93
N LEU A 7 0.18 -44.06 -61.16
CA LEU A 7 -0.82 -44.43 -60.15
C LEU A 7 -0.98 -43.31 -59.16
N PRO A 8 -2.22 -42.90 -58.82
CA PRO A 8 -2.42 -41.91 -57.73
C PRO A 8 -1.91 -42.47 -56.41
N ALA A 9 -1.19 -41.64 -55.69
CA ALA A 9 -0.68 -41.94 -54.34
C ALA A 9 -1.80 -42.55 -53.49
N ALA A 10 -1.49 -43.69 -52.87
CA ALA A 10 -2.38 -44.36 -51.94
C ALA A 10 -2.79 -43.34 -50.86
N GLU A 11 -4.07 -42.95 -50.86
CA GLU A 11 -4.67 -42.29 -49.73
C GLU A 11 -4.38 -43.15 -48.52
N THR A 12 -3.63 -42.65 -47.57
CA THR A 12 -3.37 -43.30 -46.29
C THR A 12 -4.72 -43.47 -45.60
N VAL A 13 -5.25 -44.67 -45.66
CA VAL A 13 -6.46 -45.06 -44.92
C VAL A 13 -6.11 -44.84 -43.45
N ILE A 14 -6.62 -43.79 -42.88
CA ILE A 14 -6.44 -43.50 -41.45
C ILE A 14 -7.11 -44.66 -40.72
N ASP A 15 -6.31 -45.48 -40.05
CA ASP A 15 -6.84 -46.50 -39.15
C ASP A 15 -7.48 -45.79 -37.94
N TRP A 16 -8.77 -45.52 -38.08
CA TRP A 16 -9.57 -44.82 -37.09
C TRP A 16 -9.54 -45.51 -35.74
N SER A 17 -9.42 -46.85 -35.72
CA SER A 17 -9.35 -47.60 -34.47
C SER A 17 -8.05 -47.29 -33.70
N ALA A 18 -6.93 -47.29 -34.41
CA ALA A 18 -5.63 -46.98 -33.83
C ALA A 18 -5.49 -45.50 -33.46
N ALA A 19 -6.10 -44.61 -34.24
CA ALA A 19 -6.09 -43.16 -33.92
C ALA A 19 -6.95 -42.85 -32.68
N VAL A 20 -8.12 -43.41 -32.56
CA VAL A 20 -9.01 -43.27 -31.38
C VAL A 20 -8.38 -43.90 -30.15
N THR A 21 -7.77 -45.08 -30.28
CA THR A 21 -7.07 -45.71 -29.14
C THR A 21 -5.91 -44.86 -28.63
N ARG A 22 -5.09 -44.34 -29.53
CA ARG A 22 -4.01 -43.38 -29.14
C ARG A 22 -4.56 -42.14 -28.48
N ALA A 23 -5.61 -41.53 -28.99
CA ALA A 23 -6.26 -40.37 -28.39
C ALA A 23 -6.79 -40.68 -26.99
N ALA A 24 -7.45 -41.81 -26.80
CA ALA A 24 -7.96 -42.23 -25.49
C ALA A 24 -6.84 -42.47 -24.47
N ILE A 25 -5.72 -43.08 -24.90
CA ILE A 25 -4.56 -43.31 -24.02
C ILE A 25 -3.93 -41.99 -23.63
N HIS A 26 -3.61 -41.09 -24.59
CA HIS A 26 -2.98 -39.80 -24.28
C HIS A 26 -3.90 -38.91 -23.43
N GLY A 27 -5.17 -38.79 -23.78
CA GLY A 27 -6.14 -38.02 -22.99
C GLY A 27 -6.35 -38.60 -21.59
N GLY A 28 -6.48 -39.95 -21.52
CA GLY A 28 -6.61 -40.65 -20.23
C GLY A 28 -5.42 -40.46 -19.30
N ILE A 29 -4.20 -40.56 -19.83
CA ILE A 29 -2.97 -40.29 -19.06
C ILE A 29 -2.94 -38.84 -18.58
N ALA A 30 -3.20 -37.87 -19.46
CA ALA A 30 -3.19 -36.45 -19.10
C ALA A 30 -4.21 -36.14 -18.00
N VAL A 31 -5.44 -36.62 -18.13
CA VAL A 31 -6.49 -36.48 -17.11
C VAL A 31 -6.11 -37.19 -15.81
N GLY A 32 -5.58 -38.42 -15.89
CA GLY A 32 -5.12 -39.16 -14.72
C GLY A 32 -4.01 -38.43 -13.95
N VAL A 33 -3.03 -37.88 -14.67
CA VAL A 33 -1.96 -37.07 -14.09
C VAL A 33 -2.53 -35.81 -13.45
N ALA A 34 -3.45 -35.10 -14.10
CA ALA A 34 -4.08 -33.91 -13.54
C ALA A 34 -4.84 -34.20 -12.24
N ILE A 35 -5.60 -35.31 -12.22
CA ILE A 35 -6.32 -35.74 -11.02
C ILE A 35 -5.33 -36.11 -9.89
N ALA A 36 -4.29 -36.87 -10.19
CA ALA A 36 -3.28 -37.27 -9.23
C ALA A 36 -2.57 -36.01 -8.64
N LEU A 37 -2.16 -35.08 -9.52
CA LEU A 37 -1.53 -33.83 -9.12
C LEU A 37 -2.47 -32.97 -8.25
N HIS A 38 -3.76 -32.90 -8.61
CA HIS A 38 -4.76 -32.21 -7.79
C HIS A 38 -4.83 -32.79 -6.38
N PHE A 39 -4.92 -34.12 -6.25
CA PHE A 39 -4.94 -34.76 -4.94
C PHE A 39 -3.66 -34.52 -4.14
N VAL A 40 -2.49 -34.55 -4.78
CA VAL A 40 -1.21 -34.26 -4.12
C VAL A 40 -1.17 -32.81 -3.65
N ILE A 41 -1.52 -31.85 -4.52
CA ILE A 41 -1.52 -30.41 -4.15
C ILE A 41 -2.45 -30.18 -2.96
N PHE A 42 -3.68 -30.69 -3.01
CA PHE A 42 -4.64 -30.50 -1.92
C PHE A 42 -4.27 -31.29 -0.66
N ALA A 43 -3.66 -32.45 -0.76
CA ALA A 43 -3.14 -33.19 0.40
C ALA A 43 -1.99 -32.46 1.07
N VAL A 44 -1.05 -31.89 0.29
CA VAL A 44 0.05 -31.07 0.82
C VAL A 44 -0.50 -29.78 1.43
N ALA A 45 -1.41 -29.09 0.73
CA ALA A 45 -2.03 -27.87 1.23
C ALA A 45 -2.78 -28.10 2.55
N THR A 46 -3.63 -29.13 2.65
CA THR A 46 -4.35 -29.46 3.88
C THR A 46 -3.44 -29.99 4.98
N ARG A 47 -2.28 -30.55 4.64
CA ARG A 47 -1.27 -30.92 5.65
C ARG A 47 -0.53 -29.71 6.19
N ALA A 48 -0.23 -28.73 5.31
CA ALA A 48 0.39 -27.47 5.69
C ALA A 48 -0.53 -26.62 6.61
N THR A 49 -1.84 -26.60 6.33
CA THR A 49 -2.81 -25.86 7.16
C THR A 49 -3.00 -26.47 8.55
N ARG A 50 -2.75 -27.75 8.74
CA ARG A 50 -2.77 -28.37 10.08
C ARG A 50 -1.70 -27.80 11.04
N PHE A 51 -0.64 -27.19 10.50
CA PHE A 51 0.36 -26.47 11.28
C PHE A 51 -0.01 -24.99 11.51
N SER A 52 -1.00 -24.46 10.76
CA SER A 52 -1.57 -23.13 10.94
C SER A 52 -2.89 -23.29 11.72
N ALA A 53 -3.00 -22.69 12.87
CA ALA A 53 -4.21 -22.74 13.72
C ALA A 53 -5.39 -21.91 13.17
N SER A 54 -5.53 -21.81 11.83
CA SER A 54 -6.48 -20.93 11.15
C SER A 54 -7.62 -21.76 10.51
N GLU A 55 -8.80 -21.73 11.13
CA GLU A 55 -10.05 -22.28 10.56
C GLU A 55 -10.41 -21.73 9.18
N VAL A 56 -9.79 -20.61 8.82
CA VAL A 56 -10.00 -19.88 7.57
C VAL A 56 -9.46 -20.65 6.36
N ASP A 57 -8.31 -21.29 6.52
CA ASP A 57 -7.63 -21.99 5.45
C ASP A 57 -8.43 -23.21 5.00
N ASP A 58 -9.02 -23.95 5.96
CA ASP A 58 -9.85 -25.12 5.66
C ASP A 58 -11.11 -24.76 4.87
N LEU A 59 -11.73 -23.62 5.19
CA LEU A 59 -12.93 -23.14 4.48
C LEU A 59 -12.63 -22.75 3.03
N VAL A 60 -11.47 -22.15 2.78
CA VAL A 60 -11.01 -21.72 1.45
C VAL A 60 -10.69 -22.97 0.60
N PHE A 61 -9.90 -23.89 1.14
CA PHE A 61 -9.51 -25.12 0.42
C PHE A 61 -10.70 -26.03 0.11
N ALA A 62 -11.64 -26.18 1.04
CA ALA A 62 -12.84 -26.99 0.81
C ALA A 62 -13.67 -26.46 -0.37
N ARG A 63 -13.82 -25.14 -0.51
CA ARG A 63 -14.58 -24.52 -1.61
C ARG A 63 -13.84 -24.55 -2.95
N LEU A 64 -12.52 -24.42 -2.95
CA LEU A 64 -11.70 -24.37 -4.17
C LEU A 64 -11.46 -25.76 -4.77
N ARG A 65 -11.53 -26.82 -3.98
CA ARG A 65 -11.18 -28.18 -4.41
C ARG A 65 -11.87 -28.61 -5.70
N ARG A 66 -13.18 -28.39 -5.85
CA ARG A 66 -13.94 -28.77 -7.04
C ARG A 66 -13.62 -27.89 -8.26
N PRO A 67 -13.69 -26.54 -8.18
CA PRO A 67 -13.38 -25.69 -9.32
C PRO A 67 -11.96 -25.90 -9.86
N VAL A 68 -10.98 -26.06 -8.99
CA VAL A 68 -9.58 -26.29 -9.36
C VAL A 68 -9.40 -27.65 -10.04
N LEU A 69 -10.09 -28.70 -9.56
CA LEU A 69 -10.05 -30.01 -10.22
C LEU A 69 -10.50 -29.92 -11.67
N PHE A 70 -11.66 -29.29 -11.92
CA PHE A 70 -12.20 -29.16 -13.29
C PHE A 70 -11.28 -28.30 -14.17
N LEU A 71 -10.71 -27.23 -13.64
CA LEU A 71 -9.76 -26.40 -14.37
C LEU A 71 -8.49 -27.20 -14.73
N MET A 72 -7.92 -27.95 -13.78
CA MET A 72 -6.74 -28.80 -14.04
C MET A 72 -7.03 -29.88 -15.09
N VAL A 73 -8.19 -30.47 -15.05
CA VAL A 73 -8.61 -31.45 -16.06
C VAL A 73 -8.74 -30.78 -17.44
N ALA A 74 -9.37 -29.62 -17.53
CA ALA A 74 -9.49 -28.87 -18.79
C ALA A 74 -8.11 -28.51 -19.37
N VAL A 75 -7.21 -28.01 -18.54
CA VAL A 75 -5.82 -27.71 -18.96
C VAL A 75 -5.08 -28.95 -19.40
N ALA A 76 -5.25 -30.07 -18.70
CA ALA A 76 -4.63 -31.34 -19.10
C ALA A 76 -5.14 -31.85 -20.48
N ILE A 77 -6.43 -31.67 -20.77
CA ILE A 77 -7.00 -31.98 -22.08
C ILE A 77 -6.40 -31.04 -23.16
N SER A 78 -6.21 -29.77 -22.86
CA SER A 78 -5.56 -28.79 -23.77
C SER A 78 -4.13 -29.20 -24.09
N VAL A 79 -3.34 -29.58 -23.08
CA VAL A 79 -1.97 -30.08 -23.27
C VAL A 79 -1.98 -31.39 -24.09
N ALA A 80 -2.90 -32.32 -23.83
CA ALA A 80 -3.02 -33.54 -24.59
C ALA A 80 -3.45 -33.28 -26.06
N ALA A 81 -4.19 -32.21 -26.31
CA ALA A 81 -4.61 -31.79 -27.65
C ALA A 81 -3.44 -31.35 -28.52
N GLU A 82 -2.36 -30.76 -27.94
CA GLU A 82 -1.15 -30.42 -28.71
C GLU A 82 -0.45 -31.64 -29.31
N GLY A 83 -0.54 -32.78 -28.63
CA GLY A 83 0.07 -34.05 -29.07
C GLY A 83 -0.82 -34.97 -29.93
N ASN A 84 -2.12 -34.64 -30.09
CA ASN A 84 -3.07 -35.52 -30.76
C ASN A 84 -4.14 -34.75 -31.53
N ALA A 85 -4.14 -34.92 -32.89
CA ALA A 85 -5.03 -34.19 -33.78
C ALA A 85 -6.54 -34.45 -33.54
N LEU A 86 -6.92 -35.67 -33.07
CA LEU A 86 -8.32 -35.98 -32.75
C LEU A 86 -8.79 -35.24 -31.52
N ILE A 87 -7.96 -35.21 -30.46
CA ILE A 87 -8.25 -34.45 -29.23
C ILE A 87 -8.29 -32.96 -29.58
N ALA A 88 -7.31 -32.46 -30.36
CA ALA A 88 -7.25 -31.07 -30.80
C ALA A 88 -8.53 -30.65 -31.52
N LYS A 89 -9.03 -31.48 -32.48
CA LYS A 89 -10.25 -31.20 -33.24
C LYS A 89 -11.50 -31.13 -32.34
N ALA A 90 -11.60 -32.05 -31.38
CA ALA A 90 -12.73 -32.10 -30.44
C ALA A 90 -12.66 -30.95 -29.43
N TRP A 91 -11.47 -30.64 -28.91
CA TRP A 91 -11.27 -29.68 -27.86
C TRP A 91 -11.18 -28.23 -28.35
N HIS A 92 -10.77 -28.02 -29.62
CA HIS A 92 -10.57 -26.69 -30.20
C HIS A 92 -11.81 -25.77 -30.10
N ILE A 93 -13.02 -26.30 -30.20
CA ILE A 93 -14.24 -25.51 -30.04
C ILE A 93 -14.64 -25.46 -28.57
N ALA A 94 -14.68 -26.57 -27.88
CA ALA A 94 -15.12 -26.65 -26.49
C ALA A 94 -14.19 -25.88 -25.53
N GLY A 95 -12.88 -26.03 -25.70
CA GLY A 95 -11.88 -25.39 -24.84
C GLY A 95 -11.97 -23.86 -24.81
N ARG A 96 -12.32 -23.23 -25.95
CA ARG A 96 -12.50 -21.76 -26.04
C ARG A 96 -13.56 -21.21 -25.08
N PHE A 97 -14.55 -22.04 -24.72
CA PHE A 97 -15.63 -21.65 -23.80
C PHE A 97 -15.40 -22.18 -22.39
N VAL A 98 -14.96 -23.45 -22.32
CA VAL A 98 -14.81 -24.17 -21.06
C VAL A 98 -13.68 -23.61 -20.21
N GLU A 99 -12.52 -23.34 -20.78
CA GLU A 99 -11.35 -22.85 -20.03
C GLU A 99 -11.60 -21.49 -19.36
N PRO A 100 -12.03 -20.42 -20.09
CA PRO A 100 -12.30 -19.15 -19.44
C PRO A 100 -13.45 -19.22 -18.43
N ALA A 101 -14.48 -20.09 -18.69
CA ALA A 101 -15.56 -20.29 -17.74
C ALA A 101 -15.08 -20.94 -16.43
N LEU A 102 -14.23 -21.96 -16.52
CA LEU A 102 -13.66 -22.63 -15.35
C LEU A 102 -12.68 -21.73 -14.61
N PHE A 103 -11.86 -20.96 -15.33
CA PHE A 103 -10.97 -19.98 -14.72
C PHE A 103 -11.76 -18.91 -13.95
N GLY A 104 -12.81 -18.36 -14.56
CA GLY A 104 -13.72 -17.43 -13.91
C GLY A 104 -14.41 -18.04 -12.69
N TRP A 105 -14.81 -19.30 -12.77
CA TRP A 105 -15.40 -20.01 -11.61
C TRP A 105 -14.42 -20.16 -10.45
N VAL A 106 -13.14 -20.50 -10.73
CA VAL A 106 -12.09 -20.57 -9.71
C VAL A 106 -11.90 -19.20 -9.04
N LEU A 107 -11.76 -18.12 -9.82
CA LEU A 107 -11.60 -16.76 -9.29
C LEU A 107 -12.81 -16.32 -8.47
N PHE A 108 -14.02 -16.55 -8.96
CA PHE A 108 -15.26 -16.23 -8.25
C PHE A 108 -15.34 -16.95 -6.91
N THR A 109 -15.05 -18.27 -6.93
CA THR A 109 -15.05 -19.10 -5.72
C THR A 109 -13.96 -18.65 -4.73
N LEU A 110 -12.79 -18.26 -5.23
CA LEU A 110 -11.69 -17.74 -4.41
C LEU A 110 -12.10 -16.47 -3.67
N VAL A 111 -12.69 -15.48 -4.38
CA VAL A 111 -13.17 -14.24 -3.76
C VAL A 111 -14.24 -14.51 -2.72
N LYS A 112 -15.20 -15.41 -3.02
CA LYS A 112 -16.26 -15.80 -2.07
C LYS A 112 -15.72 -16.54 -0.85
N ALA A 113 -14.73 -17.42 -1.06
CA ALA A 113 -14.10 -18.15 0.02
C ALA A 113 -13.31 -17.19 0.94
N PHE A 114 -12.54 -16.28 0.34
CA PHE A 114 -11.77 -15.27 1.08
C PHE A 114 -12.67 -14.30 1.86
N ALA A 115 -13.78 -13.84 1.24
CA ALA A 115 -14.76 -13.00 1.92
C ALA A 115 -15.38 -13.71 3.14
N ALA A 116 -15.79 -14.98 2.98
CA ALA A 116 -16.33 -15.78 4.08
C ALA A 116 -15.30 -16.00 5.20
N ALA A 117 -14.05 -16.18 4.83
CA ALA A 117 -12.94 -16.31 5.77
C ALA A 117 -12.70 -15.04 6.59
N LEU A 118 -12.75 -13.86 5.95
CA LEU A 118 -12.67 -12.58 6.63
C LEU A 118 -13.90 -12.32 7.54
N GLU A 119 -15.10 -12.73 7.10
CA GLU A 119 -16.31 -12.63 7.91
C GLU A 119 -16.23 -13.50 9.18
N ALA A 120 -15.69 -14.72 9.07
CA ALA A 120 -15.50 -15.61 10.22
C ALA A 120 -14.53 -15.01 11.26
N ARG A 121 -13.44 -14.39 10.81
CA ARG A 121 -12.50 -13.68 11.71
C ARG A 121 -13.14 -12.47 12.40
N THR A 122 -14.06 -11.78 11.73
CA THR A 122 -14.73 -10.60 12.32
C THR A 122 -15.77 -10.99 13.37
N ALA A 123 -16.27 -12.22 13.37
CA ALA A 123 -17.21 -12.71 14.38
C ALA A 123 -16.58 -12.88 15.77
N ALA A 124 -15.24 -12.94 15.85
CA ALA A 124 -14.49 -13.08 17.11
C ALA A 124 -14.21 -11.75 17.84
N TYR A 125 -14.64 -10.59 17.29
CA TYR A 125 -14.44 -9.29 17.92
C TYR A 125 -15.61 -8.93 18.84
N GLU A 126 -15.31 -8.44 20.05
CA GLU A 126 -16.29 -8.06 21.08
C GLU A 126 -17.07 -6.76 20.74
N ASP A 127 -16.54 -5.92 19.85
CA ASP A 127 -17.19 -4.66 19.45
C ASP A 127 -18.16 -4.89 18.28
N GLU A 128 -19.45 -4.95 18.60
CA GLU A 128 -20.54 -5.13 17.61
C GLU A 128 -20.60 -4.06 16.52
N MET A 129 -20.29 -2.79 16.83
CA MET A 129 -20.35 -1.71 15.85
C MET A 129 -19.23 -1.80 14.81
N ALA A 130 -18.01 -2.09 15.27
CA ALA A 130 -16.86 -2.32 14.41
C ALA A 130 -17.05 -3.57 13.54
N ALA A 131 -17.61 -4.65 14.10
CA ALA A 131 -17.93 -5.88 13.38
C ALA A 131 -18.96 -5.66 12.27
N ARG A 132 -20.04 -4.91 12.51
CA ARG A 132 -21.07 -4.56 11.50
C ARG A 132 -20.47 -3.76 10.33
N SER A 133 -19.67 -2.74 10.62
CA SER A 133 -19.00 -1.94 9.60
C SER A 133 -18.07 -2.79 8.71
N ARG A 134 -17.30 -3.70 9.30
CA ARG A 134 -16.40 -4.61 8.57
C ARG A 134 -17.17 -5.59 7.69
N ARG A 135 -18.24 -6.22 8.19
CA ARG A 135 -19.09 -7.12 7.40
C ARG A 135 -19.69 -6.43 6.18
N THR A 136 -20.18 -5.21 6.33
CA THR A 136 -20.74 -4.43 5.21
C THR A 136 -19.66 -4.16 4.16
N ARG A 137 -18.46 -3.77 4.57
CA ARG A 137 -17.34 -3.53 3.63
C ARG A 137 -16.94 -4.82 2.90
N ILE A 138 -16.77 -5.93 3.60
CA ILE A 138 -16.44 -7.22 2.99
C ILE A 138 -17.52 -7.64 1.99
N ALA A 139 -18.80 -7.49 2.35
CA ALA A 139 -19.91 -7.83 1.48
C ALA A 139 -19.94 -6.97 0.19
N ILE A 140 -19.72 -5.65 0.31
CA ILE A 140 -19.64 -4.74 -0.85
C ILE A 140 -18.49 -5.15 -1.77
N PHE A 141 -17.26 -5.29 -1.22
CA PHE A 141 -16.09 -5.67 -1.99
C PHE A 141 -16.27 -7.03 -2.68
N SER A 142 -16.78 -8.03 -1.96
CA SER A 142 -17.00 -9.37 -2.50
C SER A 142 -18.06 -9.39 -3.61
N ARG A 143 -19.13 -8.58 -3.49
CA ARG A 143 -20.17 -8.45 -4.54
C ARG A 143 -19.60 -7.74 -5.77
N THR A 144 -18.89 -6.63 -5.58
CA THR A 144 -18.28 -5.87 -6.68
C THR A 144 -17.24 -6.69 -7.42
N ALA A 145 -16.31 -7.34 -6.68
CA ALA A 145 -15.32 -8.23 -7.27
C ALA A 145 -15.98 -9.41 -8.01
N GLY A 146 -17.01 -10.02 -7.41
CA GLY A 146 -17.77 -11.10 -8.04
C GLY A 146 -18.45 -10.66 -9.34
N PHE A 147 -19.06 -9.47 -9.35
CA PHE A 147 -19.65 -8.90 -10.56
C PHE A 147 -18.61 -8.68 -11.66
N VAL A 148 -17.46 -8.10 -11.34
CA VAL A 148 -16.37 -7.85 -12.30
C VAL A 148 -15.83 -9.17 -12.85
N ILE A 149 -15.61 -10.18 -12.00
CA ILE A 149 -15.15 -11.50 -12.43
C ILE A 149 -16.15 -12.15 -13.39
N VAL A 150 -17.44 -12.16 -13.04
CA VAL A 150 -18.49 -12.73 -13.90
C VAL A 150 -18.56 -11.96 -15.22
N PHE A 151 -18.52 -10.64 -15.20
CA PHE A 151 -18.53 -9.80 -16.39
C PHE A 151 -17.37 -10.13 -17.33
N ILE A 152 -16.14 -10.18 -16.80
CA ILE A 152 -14.94 -10.51 -17.57
C ILE A 152 -15.02 -11.95 -18.10
N THR A 153 -15.48 -12.89 -17.26
CA THR A 153 -15.63 -14.29 -17.65
C THR A 153 -16.60 -14.44 -18.82
N VAL A 154 -17.76 -13.80 -18.74
CA VAL A 154 -18.75 -13.81 -19.84
C VAL A 154 -18.16 -13.18 -21.09
N ALA A 155 -17.46 -12.06 -20.98
CA ALA A 155 -16.77 -11.41 -22.11
C ALA A 155 -15.76 -12.35 -22.75
N LEU A 156 -14.92 -13.06 -21.97
CA LEU A 156 -13.92 -14.01 -22.47
C LEU A 156 -14.58 -15.22 -23.15
N VAL A 157 -15.67 -15.75 -22.59
CA VAL A 157 -16.45 -16.83 -23.18
C VAL A 157 -17.05 -16.40 -24.52
N LEU A 158 -17.66 -15.21 -24.59
CA LEU A 158 -18.21 -14.65 -25.83
C LEU A 158 -17.13 -14.40 -26.90
N PHE A 159 -15.91 -14.05 -26.49
CA PHE A 159 -14.75 -13.91 -27.39
C PHE A 159 -14.36 -15.22 -28.09
N GLY A 160 -14.80 -16.35 -27.56
CA GLY A 160 -14.68 -17.67 -28.22
C GLY A 160 -15.46 -17.77 -29.54
N ILE A 161 -16.46 -16.89 -29.75
CA ILE A 161 -17.30 -16.84 -30.96
C ILE A 161 -16.62 -15.95 -32.02
N PRO A 162 -16.28 -16.43 -33.21
CA PRO A 162 -15.55 -15.67 -34.22
C PRO A 162 -16.21 -14.33 -34.60
N ALA A 163 -17.53 -14.31 -34.74
CA ALA A 163 -18.28 -13.09 -35.06
C ALA A 163 -18.21 -12.04 -33.94
N VAL A 164 -18.24 -12.45 -32.67
CA VAL A 164 -18.08 -11.57 -31.52
C VAL A 164 -16.64 -11.07 -31.42
N ARG A 165 -15.67 -11.92 -31.71
CA ARG A 165 -14.24 -11.56 -31.64
C ARG A 165 -13.89 -10.44 -32.60
N SER A 166 -14.42 -10.40 -33.82
CA SER A 166 -14.15 -9.33 -34.78
C SER A 166 -14.67 -7.97 -34.32
N ILE A 167 -15.86 -7.93 -33.73
CA ILE A 167 -16.44 -6.71 -33.14
C ILE A 167 -15.71 -6.37 -31.83
N GLY A 168 -15.43 -7.38 -31.01
CA GLY A 168 -14.79 -7.23 -29.72
C GLY A 168 -13.38 -6.67 -29.78
N THR A 169 -12.58 -6.96 -30.85
CA THR A 169 -11.25 -6.36 -31.02
C THR A 169 -11.32 -4.86 -31.24
N THR A 170 -12.31 -4.36 -31.96
CA THR A 170 -12.55 -2.92 -32.15
C THR A 170 -12.99 -2.26 -30.82
N LEU A 171 -13.86 -2.92 -30.08
CA LEU A 171 -14.28 -2.44 -28.75
C LEU A 171 -13.13 -2.43 -27.75
N LEU A 172 -12.22 -3.42 -27.79
CA LEU A 172 -11.03 -3.46 -26.93
C LEU A 172 -10.08 -2.30 -27.24
N ALA A 173 -9.92 -1.89 -28.49
CA ALA A 173 -9.13 -0.71 -28.85
C ALA A 173 -9.71 0.55 -28.19
N SER A 174 -11.03 0.73 -28.23
CA SER A 174 -11.72 1.83 -27.56
C SER A 174 -11.64 1.72 -26.03
N ALA A 175 -11.77 0.53 -25.48
CA ALA A 175 -11.63 0.26 -24.06
C ALA A 175 -10.20 0.57 -23.55
N GLY A 176 -9.18 0.47 -24.40
CA GLY A 176 -7.81 0.90 -24.10
C GLY A 176 -7.70 2.37 -23.75
N VAL A 177 -8.38 3.23 -24.49
CA VAL A 177 -8.43 4.69 -24.21
C VAL A 177 -9.16 4.97 -22.89
N ILE A 178 -10.29 4.30 -22.67
CA ILE A 178 -11.06 4.41 -21.42
C ILE A 178 -10.20 3.94 -20.23
N SER A 179 -9.47 2.85 -20.39
CA SER A 179 -8.58 2.30 -19.35
C SER A 179 -7.44 3.26 -19.02
N LEU A 180 -6.88 3.95 -20.02
CA LEU A 180 -5.87 4.98 -19.80
C LEU A 180 -6.44 6.14 -18.97
N ALA A 181 -7.62 6.65 -19.36
CA ALA A 181 -8.29 7.71 -18.61
C ALA A 181 -8.59 7.30 -17.17
N PHE A 182 -9.05 6.06 -16.97
CA PHE A 182 -9.31 5.51 -15.64
C PHE A 182 -8.02 5.33 -14.83
N GLY A 183 -6.93 4.89 -15.47
CA GLY A 183 -5.61 4.76 -14.86
C GLY A 183 -5.08 6.11 -14.34
N VAL A 184 -5.23 7.18 -15.14
CA VAL A 184 -4.85 8.54 -14.72
C VAL A 184 -5.73 9.01 -13.55
N ALA A 185 -7.04 8.77 -13.60
CA ALA A 185 -7.95 9.12 -12.51
C ALA A 185 -7.68 8.35 -11.21
N ALA A 186 -7.18 7.11 -11.30
CA ALA A 186 -6.83 6.27 -10.16
C ALA A 186 -5.42 6.53 -9.59
N GLN A 187 -4.58 7.27 -10.33
CA GLN A 187 -3.18 7.54 -9.97
C GLN A 187 -2.99 8.08 -8.54
N PRO A 188 -3.79 9.05 -8.02
CA PRO A 188 -3.60 9.57 -6.67
C PRO A 188 -3.82 8.50 -5.58
N ALA A 189 -4.81 7.63 -5.78
CA ALA A 189 -5.09 6.54 -4.84
C ALA A 189 -3.96 5.51 -4.82
N LEU A 190 -3.45 5.13 -6.00
CA LEU A 190 -2.34 4.20 -6.13
C LEU A 190 -1.05 4.80 -5.53
N LYS A 191 -0.81 6.09 -5.74
CA LYS A 191 0.33 6.81 -5.16
C LYS A 191 0.30 6.79 -3.63
N SER A 192 -0.85 7.05 -3.01
CA SER A 192 -1.00 6.98 -1.56
C SER A 192 -0.78 5.56 -1.02
N LEU A 193 -1.23 4.54 -1.74
CA LEU A 193 -1.01 3.14 -1.38
C LEU A 193 0.48 2.78 -1.39
N ILE A 194 1.18 3.11 -2.48
CA ILE A 194 2.64 2.88 -2.61
C ILE A 194 3.39 3.63 -1.52
N ALA A 195 3.02 4.90 -1.25
CA ALA A 195 3.59 5.71 -0.20
C ALA A 195 3.44 5.06 1.18
N GLY A 196 2.26 4.55 1.50
CA GLY A 196 2.01 3.86 2.77
C GLY A 196 2.87 2.60 2.94
N ILE A 197 3.00 1.80 1.88
CA ILE A 197 3.89 0.63 1.88
C ILE A 197 5.35 1.06 2.07
N GLN A 198 5.79 2.10 1.37
CA GLN A 198 7.15 2.61 1.48
C GLN A 198 7.44 3.12 2.89
N ILE A 199 6.52 3.89 3.50
CA ILE A 199 6.65 4.34 4.89
C ILE A 199 6.81 3.14 5.84
N ALA A 200 6.04 2.08 5.63
CA ALA A 200 6.11 0.87 6.45
C ALA A 200 7.44 0.10 6.30
N ILE A 201 8.07 0.14 5.12
CA ILE A 201 9.34 -0.57 4.85
C ILE A 201 10.54 0.26 5.28
N THR A 202 10.57 1.56 4.94
CA THR A 202 11.74 2.44 5.16
C THR A 202 11.67 3.20 6.48
N GLU A 203 10.50 3.21 7.12
CA GLU A 203 10.22 3.87 8.40
C GLU A 203 10.79 5.31 8.50
N PRO A 204 10.54 6.21 7.54
CA PRO A 204 11.03 7.59 7.62
C PRO A 204 10.39 8.36 8.77
N ILE A 205 9.22 7.94 9.21
CA ILE A 205 8.47 8.40 10.39
C ILE A 205 7.98 7.20 11.18
N ARG A 206 7.86 7.35 12.50
CA ARG A 206 7.32 6.34 13.43
C ARG A 206 6.23 6.94 14.29
N ILE A 207 5.37 6.09 14.83
CA ILE A 207 4.39 6.51 15.84
C ILE A 207 5.15 7.11 17.04
N GLY A 208 4.73 8.28 17.48
CA GLY A 208 5.40 9.03 18.55
C GLY A 208 6.41 10.08 18.07
N ASP A 209 6.86 10.06 16.82
CA ASP A 209 7.74 11.08 16.26
C ASP A 209 7.07 12.46 16.24
N PHE A 210 7.87 13.50 16.47
CA PHE A 210 7.43 14.87 16.28
C PHE A 210 7.85 15.33 14.88
N VAL A 211 6.87 15.68 14.07
CA VAL A 211 7.06 16.02 12.66
C VAL A 211 6.48 17.38 12.32
N VAL A 212 7.03 18.01 11.28
CA VAL A 212 6.49 19.22 10.67
C VAL A 212 6.22 18.91 9.19
N VAL A 213 4.96 19.01 8.80
CA VAL A 213 4.49 18.73 7.44
C VAL A 213 3.52 19.82 7.01
N GLU A 214 3.77 20.44 5.86
CA GLU A 214 2.93 21.53 5.31
C GLU A 214 2.63 22.68 6.29
N GLY A 215 3.58 22.97 7.18
CA GLY A 215 3.45 24.05 8.20
C GLY A 215 2.74 23.61 9.48
N GLU A 216 2.09 22.45 9.49
CA GLU A 216 1.53 21.86 10.70
C GLU A 216 2.59 21.07 11.45
N ASN A 217 2.64 21.22 12.76
CA ASN A 217 3.58 20.51 13.62
C ASN A 217 2.85 19.70 14.70
N GLY A 218 3.38 18.53 14.99
CA GLY A 218 2.78 17.69 16.00
C GLY A 218 3.39 16.28 16.09
N ARG A 219 2.81 15.48 16.94
CA ARG A 219 3.24 14.09 17.18
C ARG A 219 2.43 13.11 16.33
N VAL A 220 3.11 12.19 15.66
CA VAL A 220 2.47 11.09 14.90
C VAL A 220 1.70 10.20 15.89
N GLU A 221 0.37 10.16 15.78
CA GLU A 221 -0.53 9.36 16.61
C GLU A 221 -0.82 8.00 15.97
N ASP A 222 -1.03 7.95 14.65
CA ASP A 222 -1.34 6.72 13.91
C ASP A 222 -0.82 6.81 12.46
N ILE A 223 -0.40 5.66 11.92
CA ILE A 223 0.06 5.53 10.52
C ILE A 223 -0.80 4.49 9.83
N ARG A 224 -1.60 4.94 8.88
CA ARG A 224 -2.43 4.09 8.02
C ARG A 224 -1.83 4.00 6.62
N LEU A 225 -2.34 3.06 5.84
CA LEU A 225 -1.84 2.83 4.48
C LEU A 225 -2.00 4.05 3.56
N SER A 226 -3.07 4.85 3.74
CA SER A 226 -3.40 6.00 2.89
C SER A 226 -3.23 7.36 3.56
N TYR A 227 -3.06 7.41 4.88
CA TYR A 227 -2.91 8.66 5.63
C TYR A 227 -2.15 8.44 6.95
N VAL A 228 -1.60 9.52 7.46
CA VAL A 228 -0.96 9.62 8.78
C VAL A 228 -1.78 10.59 9.63
N VAL A 229 -2.00 10.27 10.89
CA VAL A 229 -2.67 11.14 11.87
C VAL A 229 -1.61 11.82 12.72
N ILE A 230 -1.60 13.14 12.71
CA ILE A 230 -0.68 13.98 13.50
C ILE A 230 -1.52 14.72 14.55
N ARG A 231 -1.19 14.55 15.84
CA ARG A 231 -1.79 15.31 16.93
C ARG A 231 -0.96 16.56 17.20
N THR A 232 -1.55 17.71 16.98
CA THR A 232 -0.93 19.03 17.24
C THR A 232 -0.94 19.40 18.73
N ALA A 233 -0.22 20.46 19.10
CA ALA A 233 -0.13 20.91 20.50
C ALA A 233 -1.48 21.42 21.07
N ASP A 234 -2.39 21.88 20.22
CA ASP A 234 -3.77 22.27 20.53
C ASP A 234 -4.77 21.11 20.45
N GLU A 235 -4.26 19.86 20.47
CA GLU A 235 -5.00 18.60 20.45
C GLU A 235 -5.84 18.33 19.20
N ARG A 236 -5.71 19.11 18.15
CA ARG A 236 -6.31 18.79 16.85
C ARG A 236 -5.61 17.57 16.22
N ARG A 237 -6.37 16.82 15.46
CA ARG A 237 -5.85 15.71 14.64
C ARG A 237 -5.82 16.15 13.18
N VAL A 238 -4.62 16.33 12.67
CA VAL A 238 -4.38 16.64 11.27
C VAL A 238 -4.18 15.32 10.51
N ILE A 239 -5.00 15.10 9.48
CA ILE A 239 -4.95 13.89 8.65
C ILE A 239 -4.19 14.23 7.37
N VAL A 240 -2.98 13.70 7.24
CA VAL A 240 -2.09 13.95 6.11
C VAL A 240 -2.03 12.73 5.22
N PRO A 241 -2.38 12.81 3.92
CA PRO A 241 -2.21 11.70 2.98
C PRO A 241 -0.77 11.20 2.93
N THR A 242 -0.56 9.87 2.91
CA THR A 242 0.78 9.27 2.87
C THR A 242 1.61 9.73 1.68
N ALA A 243 0.97 10.02 0.53
CA ALA A 243 1.63 10.56 -0.66
C ALA A 243 2.40 11.86 -0.39
N LYS A 244 1.96 12.70 0.56
CA LYS A 244 2.63 13.96 0.89
C LYS A 244 4.02 13.76 1.48
N PHE A 245 4.25 12.66 2.18
CA PHE A 245 5.57 12.30 2.71
C PHE A 245 6.56 11.82 1.63
N LEU A 246 6.07 11.49 0.43
CA LEU A 246 6.91 11.16 -0.74
C LEU A 246 7.14 12.37 -1.65
N ASP A 247 6.13 13.25 -1.77
CA ASP A 247 6.16 14.34 -2.76
C ASP A 247 6.89 15.56 -2.27
N GLY A 248 6.93 15.76 -0.95
CA GLY A 248 7.50 16.94 -0.33
C GLY A 248 8.55 16.65 0.72
N SER A 249 9.31 17.67 1.08
CA SER A 249 10.16 17.61 2.26
C SER A 249 9.30 17.75 3.52
N PHE A 250 9.59 16.95 4.52
CA PHE A 250 9.06 17.09 5.86
C PHE A 250 10.23 17.08 6.86
N GLN A 251 9.99 17.60 8.06
CA GLN A 251 10.99 17.58 9.12
C GLN A 251 10.58 16.56 10.17
N ASN A 252 11.52 15.72 10.60
CA ASN A 252 11.35 14.82 11.74
C ASN A 252 12.33 15.27 12.83
N TRP A 253 11.80 15.84 13.91
CA TRP A 253 12.60 16.42 14.97
C TRP A 253 13.03 15.42 16.05
N THR A 254 12.58 14.17 15.96
CA THR A 254 12.89 13.13 16.95
C THR A 254 13.79 12.02 16.42
N ARG A 255 13.83 11.82 15.09
CA ARG A 255 14.52 10.67 14.46
C ARG A 255 16.02 10.60 14.76
N ALA A 256 16.70 11.73 14.89
CA ALA A 256 18.14 11.78 15.09
C ALA A 256 18.58 11.44 16.54
N GLY A 257 17.65 11.13 17.45
CA GLY A 257 17.96 10.79 18.85
C GLY A 257 18.67 11.88 19.61
N GLY A 258 18.86 13.04 18.97
CA GLY A 258 19.57 14.17 19.50
C GLY A 258 18.63 15.31 19.85
N GLY A 259 19.08 16.13 20.76
CA GLY A 259 18.38 17.34 21.09
C GLY A 259 18.29 18.30 19.89
N ILE A 260 17.37 19.18 19.98
CA ILE A 260 17.02 20.17 18.96
C ILE A 260 17.51 21.56 19.39
N ASN A 261 17.96 22.34 18.42
CA ASN A 261 18.33 23.75 18.67
C ASN A 261 17.13 24.64 18.37
N GLY A 262 16.98 25.66 19.21
CA GLY A 262 16.00 26.72 19.01
C GLY A 262 16.57 28.07 19.32
N SER A 263 15.83 29.11 18.97
CA SER A 263 16.21 30.47 19.30
C SER A 263 15.00 31.30 19.67
N VAL A 264 15.28 32.36 20.43
CA VAL A 264 14.37 33.47 20.76
C VAL A 264 15.03 34.75 20.31
N VAL A 265 14.29 35.64 19.69
CA VAL A 265 14.77 36.98 19.33
C VAL A 265 14.22 37.99 20.34
N LEU A 266 15.09 38.84 20.84
CA LEU A 266 14.76 39.95 21.72
C LEU A 266 15.30 41.25 21.12
N PRO A 267 14.45 42.23 20.77
CA PRO A 267 14.89 43.54 20.34
C PRO A 267 15.26 44.39 21.53
N ILE A 268 16.41 45.09 21.45
CA ILE A 268 16.90 46.06 22.44
C ILE A 268 17.23 47.39 21.76
N LYS A 269 17.30 48.49 22.52
CA LYS A 269 17.80 49.77 22.03
C LYS A 269 19.30 49.68 21.76
N PRO A 270 19.81 50.39 20.74
CA PRO A 270 21.25 50.45 20.47
C PRO A 270 22.00 51.24 21.59
N GLY A 271 23.32 51.03 21.66
CA GLY A 271 24.19 51.76 22.58
C GLY A 271 24.40 51.11 23.96
N HIS A 272 23.84 49.91 24.18
CA HIS A 272 24.04 49.15 25.41
C HIS A 272 25.11 48.04 25.24
N PRO A 273 25.92 47.78 26.31
CA PRO A 273 26.92 46.73 26.28
C PRO A 273 26.25 45.33 26.21
N ILE A 274 26.71 44.49 25.28
CA ILE A 274 26.13 43.14 25.05
C ILE A 274 26.74 42.12 26.02
N GLN A 275 27.97 42.33 26.49
CA GLN A 275 28.69 41.33 27.29
C GLN A 275 27.97 40.98 28.62
N PRO A 276 27.46 41.95 29.42
CA PRO A 276 26.68 41.62 30.61
C PRO A 276 25.40 40.82 30.31
N MET A 277 24.75 41.10 29.17
CA MET A 277 23.56 40.33 28.73
C MET A 277 23.91 38.89 28.36
N ARG A 278 25.12 38.66 27.78
CA ARG A 278 25.60 37.34 27.45
C ARG A 278 25.87 36.51 28.70
N GLU A 279 26.57 37.09 29.68
CA GLU A 279 26.86 36.45 30.96
C GLU A 279 25.58 36.10 31.74
N ALA A 280 24.61 36.99 31.75
CA ALA A 280 23.31 36.78 32.36
C ALA A 280 22.54 35.65 31.66
N TYR A 281 22.54 35.68 30.34
CA TYR A 281 21.88 34.63 29.56
C TYR A 281 22.49 33.23 29.83
N GLU A 282 23.81 33.11 29.86
CA GLU A 282 24.51 31.87 30.17
C GLU A 282 24.17 31.37 31.58
N ALA A 283 24.12 32.25 32.56
CA ALA A 283 23.74 31.89 33.93
C ALA A 283 22.28 31.44 34.05
N LEU A 284 21.34 32.16 33.41
CA LEU A 284 19.93 31.81 33.39
C LEU A 284 19.69 30.49 32.67
N LEU A 285 20.38 30.28 31.56
CA LEU A 285 20.27 29.05 30.80
C LEU A 285 20.82 27.84 31.58
N ALA A 286 21.97 28.03 32.27
CA ALA A 286 22.58 26.99 33.10
C ALA A 286 21.69 26.54 34.27
N ALA A 287 20.85 27.44 34.79
CA ALA A 287 19.91 27.17 35.87
C ALA A 287 18.63 26.46 35.39
N ASN A 288 18.36 26.42 34.08
CA ASN A 288 17.11 25.86 33.56
C ASN A 288 17.22 24.34 33.32
N PRO A 289 16.32 23.52 33.91
CA PRO A 289 16.37 22.04 33.82
C PRO A 289 16.06 21.52 32.42
N ASP A 290 15.38 22.25 31.56
CA ASP A 290 15.04 21.85 30.19
C ASP A 290 16.21 22.03 29.20
N TRP A 291 17.34 22.65 29.63
CA TRP A 291 18.54 22.79 28.80
C TRP A 291 19.40 21.52 28.85
N ASP A 292 19.76 21.01 27.70
CA ASP A 292 20.57 19.80 27.55
C ASP A 292 22.08 20.05 27.53
N LYS A 293 22.52 21.28 27.79
CA LYS A 293 23.93 21.73 27.92
C LYS A 293 24.79 21.57 26.66
N ARG A 294 24.19 21.37 25.48
CA ARG A 294 24.95 21.22 24.21
C ARG A 294 25.25 22.55 23.54
N THR A 295 24.24 23.40 23.41
CA THR A 295 24.37 24.70 22.75
C THR A 295 23.65 25.76 23.58
N GLY A 296 24.38 26.85 23.89
CA GLY A 296 23.82 28.02 24.54
C GLY A 296 24.68 29.22 24.17
N SER A 297 24.11 30.22 23.51
CA SER A 297 24.83 31.46 23.17
C SER A 297 23.88 32.61 22.91
N LEU A 298 24.29 33.81 23.30
CA LEU A 298 23.65 35.06 22.93
C LEU A 298 24.44 35.72 21.81
N GLN A 299 23.80 36.02 20.70
CA GLN A 299 24.39 36.60 19.50
C GLN A 299 23.61 37.85 19.10
N VAL A 300 24.27 38.83 18.51
CA VAL A 300 23.60 39.91 17.78
C VAL A 300 23.20 39.35 16.41
N ALA A 301 21.91 39.29 16.12
CA ALA A 301 21.40 38.78 14.88
C ALA A 301 21.33 39.87 13.80
N GLU A 302 20.81 41.00 14.14
CA GLU A 302 20.63 42.12 13.21
C GLU A 302 20.72 43.48 13.96
N VAL A 303 21.19 44.49 13.25
CA VAL A 303 21.23 45.86 13.72
C VAL A 303 20.40 46.71 12.77
N GLN A 304 19.33 47.29 13.29
CA GLN A 304 18.41 48.16 12.56
C GLN A 304 18.45 49.58 13.11
N VAL A 305 17.85 50.53 12.36
CA VAL A 305 17.71 51.89 12.85
C VAL A 305 16.79 51.90 14.09
N GLY A 306 17.39 52.15 15.27
CA GLY A 306 16.64 52.22 16.55
C GLY A 306 16.51 50.91 17.31
N SER A 307 16.95 49.75 16.76
CA SER A 307 16.93 48.49 17.48
C SER A 307 18.10 47.56 17.12
N VAL A 308 18.47 46.71 18.06
CA VAL A 308 19.44 45.63 17.90
C VAL A 308 18.73 44.33 18.28
N GLU A 309 18.72 43.37 17.39
CA GLU A 309 18.12 42.05 17.65
C GLU A 309 19.12 41.11 18.30
N LEU A 310 18.84 40.72 19.55
CA LEU A 310 19.57 39.68 20.25
C LEU A 310 18.93 38.31 19.96
N LYS A 311 19.72 37.40 19.47
CA LYS A 311 19.30 35.99 19.24
C LYS A 311 19.86 35.12 20.36
N LEU A 312 18.95 34.63 21.20
CA LEU A 312 19.24 33.67 22.26
C LEU A 312 19.13 32.29 21.68
N VAL A 313 20.25 31.63 21.47
CA VAL A 313 20.32 30.27 20.90
C VAL A 313 20.45 29.29 22.04
N MET A 314 19.62 28.24 22.04
CA MET A 314 19.58 27.20 23.07
C MET A 314 19.29 25.84 22.46
N SER A 315 19.76 24.77 23.10
CA SER A 315 19.43 23.39 22.76
C SER A 315 18.58 22.76 23.86
N ALA A 316 17.79 21.77 23.48
CA ALA A 316 17.00 20.96 24.40
C ALA A 316 16.96 19.49 23.95
N ALA A 317 16.72 18.58 24.88
CA ALA A 317 16.71 17.15 24.62
C ALA A 317 15.60 16.69 23.64
N GLY A 318 14.65 17.57 23.33
CA GLY A 318 13.59 17.30 22.36
C GLY A 318 12.60 18.44 22.21
N PRO A 319 11.64 18.32 21.27
CA PRO A 319 10.69 19.38 20.93
C PRO A 319 9.87 19.91 22.12
N THR A 320 9.43 18.99 23.00
CA THR A 320 8.63 19.34 24.19
C THR A 320 9.43 20.16 25.19
N ALA A 321 10.69 19.79 25.46
CA ALA A 321 11.57 20.55 26.33
C ALA A 321 11.89 21.93 25.72
N LEU A 322 12.16 21.99 24.41
CA LEU A 322 12.41 23.26 23.72
C LEU A 322 11.20 24.19 23.76
N ALA A 323 9.98 23.64 23.64
CA ALA A 323 8.74 24.42 23.72
C ALA A 323 8.54 25.09 25.08
N ARG A 324 9.03 24.49 26.16
CA ARG A 324 9.03 25.09 27.51
C ARG A 324 10.22 26.04 27.70
N LEU A 325 11.39 25.67 27.22
CA LEU A 325 12.62 26.43 27.38
C LEU A 325 12.56 27.80 26.72
N ARG A 326 12.01 27.90 25.49
CA ARG A 326 11.92 29.18 24.76
C ARG A 326 11.17 30.29 25.52
N PRO A 327 9.90 30.08 25.95
CA PRO A 327 9.21 31.12 26.73
C PRO A 327 9.89 31.40 28.06
N ALA A 328 10.34 30.38 28.78
CA ALA A 328 11.04 30.57 30.06
C ALA A 328 12.29 31.44 29.92
N MET A 329 13.11 31.21 28.88
CA MET A 329 14.30 32.03 28.63
C MET A 329 13.96 33.44 28.15
N ARG A 330 12.85 33.60 27.40
CA ARG A 330 12.37 34.92 26.99
C ARG A 330 11.96 35.77 28.22
N GLU A 331 11.16 35.16 29.10
CA GLU A 331 10.66 35.81 30.32
C GLU A 331 11.79 36.12 31.27
N ALA A 332 12.67 35.18 31.56
CA ALA A 332 13.80 35.38 32.46
C ALA A 332 14.77 36.49 31.97
N MET A 333 15.01 36.52 30.65
CA MET A 333 15.89 37.52 30.06
C MET A 333 15.25 38.92 30.04
N LEU A 334 13.94 39.02 29.82
CA LEU A 334 13.17 40.25 29.89
C LEU A 334 13.17 40.81 31.34
N GLU A 335 12.97 39.91 32.32
CA GLU A 335 13.02 40.31 33.76
C GLU A 335 14.40 40.81 34.14
N TRP A 336 15.47 40.09 33.75
CA TRP A 336 16.83 40.52 33.99
C TRP A 336 17.15 41.91 33.37
N LEU A 337 16.70 42.14 32.12
CA LEU A 337 16.84 43.42 31.42
C LEU A 337 16.10 44.54 32.16
N ARG A 338 14.90 44.28 32.65
CA ARG A 338 14.11 45.26 33.41
C ARG A 338 14.80 45.67 34.70
N GLU A 339 15.43 44.73 35.39
CA GLU A 339 16.11 45.00 36.68
C GLU A 339 17.48 45.67 36.51
N ASN A 340 18.28 45.22 35.54
CA ASN A 340 19.68 45.61 35.43
C ASN A 340 19.93 46.65 34.32
N MET A 341 19.09 46.68 33.28
CA MET A 341 19.25 47.56 32.12
C MET A 341 17.90 48.05 31.57
N PRO A 342 17.08 48.78 32.39
CA PRO A 342 15.73 49.17 31.97
C PRO A 342 15.70 50.03 30.69
N HIS A 343 16.74 50.85 30.49
CA HIS A 343 16.86 51.72 29.31
C HIS A 343 17.17 50.93 28.00
N ALA A 344 17.58 49.66 28.09
CA ALA A 344 17.83 48.82 26.93
C ALA A 344 16.55 48.27 26.31
N LEU A 345 15.44 48.29 27.03
CA LEU A 345 14.15 47.84 26.48
C LEU A 345 13.61 48.89 25.50
N CYS A 346 13.09 48.41 24.37
CA CYS A 346 12.41 49.25 23.40
C CYS A 346 11.12 49.82 24.02
N ASP A 347 10.87 51.10 23.84
CA ASP A 347 9.58 51.70 24.20
C ASP A 347 8.52 51.06 23.32
N GLN A 348 7.41 50.63 23.90
CA GLN A 348 6.28 50.19 23.10
C GLN A 348 5.74 51.42 22.35
N ALA A 349 5.71 51.34 21.02
CA ALA A 349 5.11 52.35 20.16
C ALA A 349 3.59 52.34 20.28
#